data_f941885a177993f38f3e645e5e6dcf51
#
_entry.id   f941885a177993f38f3e645e5e6dcf51
#
_cell.length_a   1.000
_cell.length_b   1.000
_cell.length_c   1.000
_cell.angle_alpha   90.00
_cell.angle_beta   90.00
_cell.angle_gamma   90.00
#
_symmetry.space_group_name_H-M   'P 1'
#
loop_
_entity.id
_entity.type
_entity.pdbx_description
1 polymer ?
#
loop_
_entity_poly.entity_id
_entity_poly.type
_entity_poly.pdbx_seq_one_letter_code
_entity_poly.pdbx_strand_id
1 'polypeptide(L)'
;SATRLVAESKLPVPGVIGRALADVRGSTRSLLVLGLMYGAGYLLIMGISYLIDGGTLARLMLVGEPLSPEAIGAPGFMAATWVTAILSMPLSLAFWHAPGLLHWYQVPPAKALFFSLVACLRNWKAYALFLLGWVGVILALNIAVLILGLLLGSIGGGEMVGAVLRTCSTAAMLIAGAVFLCSSYFPLRDSFIPS
;
A
#
# COMPACT_ATOMS: atom_id res chain seq x y z
N SER A 1 10.24 6.38 -9.71
CA SER A 1 11.06 7.30 -10.51
C SER A 1 12.01 8.14 -9.66
N ALA A 2 11.51 8.93 -8.67
CA ALA A 2 12.37 9.78 -7.83
C ALA A 2 13.45 8.99 -7.08
N THR A 3 13.09 7.86 -6.47
CA THR A 3 14.04 7.00 -5.73
C THR A 3 15.14 6.47 -6.64
N ARG A 4 14.81 6.07 -7.86
CA ARG A 4 15.80 5.64 -8.85
C ARG A 4 16.73 6.79 -9.23
N LEU A 5 16.18 7.98 -9.50
CA LEU A 5 16.99 9.16 -9.83
C LEU A 5 17.93 9.57 -8.69
N VAL A 6 17.47 9.48 -7.43
CA VAL A 6 18.34 9.74 -6.26
C VAL A 6 19.44 8.69 -6.14
N ALA A 7 19.13 7.42 -6.37
CA ALA A 7 20.09 6.33 -6.26
C ALA A 7 21.15 6.35 -7.40
N GLU A 8 20.76 6.79 -8.60
CA GLU A 8 21.59 6.77 -9.80
C GLU A 8 22.23 8.14 -10.16
N SER A 9 21.76 9.25 -9.57
CA SER A 9 22.23 10.59 -9.88
C SER A 9 22.55 11.43 -8.64
N LYS A 10 23.55 12.30 -8.76
CA LYS A 10 23.92 13.30 -7.72
C LYS A 10 23.12 14.62 -7.87
N LEU A 11 21.87 14.56 -8.31
CA LEU A 11 21.05 15.74 -8.54
C LEU A 11 20.49 16.33 -7.24
N PRO A 12 20.35 17.66 -7.12
CA PRO A 12 19.67 18.29 -5.99
C PRO A 12 18.17 17.92 -5.99
N VAL A 13 17.60 17.79 -4.79
CA VAL A 13 16.21 17.29 -4.58
C VAL A 13 15.14 17.96 -5.45
N PRO A 14 15.12 19.31 -5.66
CA PRO A 14 14.12 19.96 -6.52
C PRO A 14 14.19 19.50 -7.99
N GLY A 15 15.41 19.31 -8.51
CA GLY A 15 15.63 18.80 -9.87
C GLY A 15 15.19 17.34 -10.05
N VAL A 16 15.28 16.53 -8.99
CA VAL A 16 14.83 15.14 -8.98
C VAL A 16 13.31 15.07 -9.13
N ILE A 17 12.56 15.90 -8.41
CA ILE A 17 11.10 15.95 -8.49
C ILE A 17 10.63 16.34 -9.88
N GLY A 18 11.21 17.41 -10.45
CA GLY A 18 10.86 17.87 -11.80
C GLY A 18 11.10 16.81 -12.88
N ARG A 19 12.24 16.12 -12.83
CA ARG A 19 12.55 15.01 -13.74
C ARG A 19 11.64 13.80 -13.53
N ALA A 20 11.35 13.43 -12.28
CA ALA A 20 10.45 12.33 -11.97
C ALA A 20 9.04 12.57 -12.55
N LEU A 21 8.53 13.80 -12.45
CA LEU A 21 7.24 14.17 -13.02
C LEU A 21 7.26 14.18 -14.56
N ALA A 22 8.34 14.66 -15.17
CA ALA A 22 8.49 14.64 -16.63
C ALA A 22 8.57 13.20 -17.16
N ASP A 23 9.31 12.33 -16.51
CA ASP A 23 9.45 10.90 -16.83
C ASP A 23 8.11 10.17 -16.83
N VAL A 24 7.27 10.39 -15.80
CA VAL A 24 5.97 9.74 -15.65
C VAL A 24 5.01 10.14 -16.79
N ARG A 25 5.12 11.38 -17.31
CA ARG A 25 4.26 11.84 -18.42
C ARG A 25 4.38 10.96 -19.67
N GLY A 26 5.55 10.42 -19.98
CA GLY A 26 5.76 9.51 -21.11
C GLY A 26 5.05 8.17 -20.96
N SER A 27 4.75 7.73 -19.74
CA SER A 27 4.11 6.45 -19.45
C SER A 27 2.65 6.58 -18.99
N THR A 28 2.08 7.78 -19.00
CA THR A 28 0.76 8.09 -18.41
C THR A 28 -0.34 7.18 -18.95
N ARG A 29 -0.42 6.97 -20.26
CA ARG A 29 -1.45 6.13 -20.88
C ARG A 29 -1.39 4.69 -20.38
N SER A 30 -0.20 4.12 -20.33
CA SER A 30 -0.01 2.75 -19.87
C SER A 30 -0.24 2.60 -18.38
N LEU A 31 0.13 3.61 -17.57
CA LEU A 31 -0.17 3.66 -16.15
C LEU A 31 -1.68 3.81 -15.88
N LEU A 32 -2.40 4.59 -16.70
CA LEU A 32 -3.86 4.70 -16.62
C LEU A 32 -4.52 3.35 -16.93
N VAL A 33 -4.09 2.65 -17.98
CA VAL A 33 -4.60 1.31 -18.29
C VAL A 33 -4.34 0.35 -17.11
N LEU A 34 -3.15 0.40 -16.53
CA LEU A 34 -2.82 -0.40 -15.36
C LEU A 34 -3.73 -0.06 -14.17
N GLY A 35 -3.96 1.23 -13.90
CA GLY A 35 -4.87 1.69 -12.86
C GLY A 35 -6.32 1.24 -13.08
N LEU A 36 -6.81 1.30 -14.32
CA LEU A 36 -8.14 0.79 -14.67
C LEU A 36 -8.24 -0.73 -14.47
N MET A 37 -7.21 -1.48 -14.83
CA MET A 37 -7.17 -2.94 -14.58
C MET A 37 -7.20 -3.25 -13.08
N TYR A 38 -6.48 -2.47 -12.26
CA TYR A 38 -6.53 -2.60 -10.78
C TYR A 38 -7.93 -2.30 -10.26
N GLY A 39 -8.49 -1.16 -10.65
CA GLY A 39 -9.84 -0.73 -10.25
C GLY A 39 -10.90 -1.77 -10.63
N ALA A 40 -10.85 -2.28 -11.86
CA ALA A 40 -11.76 -3.35 -12.30
C ALA A 40 -11.60 -4.63 -11.48
N GLY A 41 -10.37 -5.07 -11.20
CA GLY A 41 -10.10 -6.22 -10.33
C GLY A 41 -10.61 -6.00 -8.91
N TYR A 42 -10.37 -4.83 -8.34
CA TYR A 42 -10.85 -4.48 -7.01
C TYR A 42 -12.39 -4.43 -6.94
N LEU A 43 -13.04 -3.81 -7.93
CA LEU A 43 -14.52 -3.77 -8.01
C LEU A 43 -15.11 -5.18 -8.18
N LEU A 44 -14.44 -6.06 -8.92
CA LEU A 44 -14.86 -7.46 -9.03
C LEU A 44 -14.82 -8.16 -7.67
N ILE A 45 -13.74 -7.97 -6.91
CA ILE A 45 -13.60 -8.51 -5.54
C ILE A 45 -14.70 -7.97 -4.63
N MET A 46 -14.98 -6.67 -4.69
CA MET A 46 -16.06 -6.04 -3.93
C MET A 46 -17.43 -6.57 -4.36
N GLY A 47 -17.65 -6.85 -5.65
CA GLY A 47 -18.86 -7.50 -6.15
C GLY A 47 -19.06 -8.91 -5.60
N ILE A 48 -17.99 -9.70 -5.52
CA ILE A 48 -18.01 -11.02 -4.89
C ILE A 48 -18.35 -10.92 -3.40
N SER A 49 -17.68 -9.97 -2.72
CA SER A 49 -17.97 -9.68 -1.30
C SER A 49 -19.43 -9.30 -1.08
N TYR A 50 -19.98 -8.45 -1.95
CA TYR A 50 -21.38 -8.03 -1.91
C TYR A 50 -22.37 -9.21 -1.96
N LEU A 51 -22.07 -10.22 -2.75
CA LEU A 51 -22.92 -11.43 -2.84
C LEU A 51 -22.91 -12.28 -1.55
N ILE A 52 -21.89 -12.11 -0.70
CA ILE A 52 -21.72 -12.88 0.54
C ILE A 52 -22.38 -12.19 1.73
N ASP A 53 -22.20 -10.86 1.86
CA ASP A 53 -22.63 -10.10 3.05
C ASP A 53 -23.71 -9.06 2.78
N GLY A 54 -24.29 -9.06 1.56
CA GLY A 54 -25.30 -8.06 1.17
C GLY A 54 -24.74 -6.64 1.01
N GLY A 55 -23.41 -6.52 0.89
CA GLY A 55 -22.73 -5.25 0.60
C GLY A 55 -22.26 -4.45 1.83
N THR A 56 -22.30 -5.03 3.01
CA THR A 56 -21.83 -4.36 4.24
C THR A 56 -20.36 -3.98 4.15
N LEU A 57 -19.49 -4.93 3.77
CA LEU A 57 -18.06 -4.67 3.59
C LEU A 57 -17.79 -3.70 2.43
N ALA A 58 -18.54 -3.84 1.33
CA ALA A 58 -18.38 -2.96 0.17
C ALA A 58 -18.73 -1.50 0.52
N ARG A 59 -19.80 -1.26 1.29
CA ARG A 59 -20.16 0.08 1.78
C ARG A 59 -19.07 0.68 2.67
N LEU A 60 -18.52 -0.12 3.60
CA LEU A 60 -17.40 0.31 4.42
C LEU A 60 -16.19 0.70 3.56
N MET A 61 -15.78 -0.16 2.62
CA MET A 61 -14.54 0.01 1.85
C MET A 61 -14.63 1.05 0.73
N LEU A 62 -15.78 1.22 0.09
CA LEU A 62 -15.96 2.11 -1.05
C LEU A 62 -16.54 3.48 -0.64
N VAL A 63 -17.40 3.51 0.36
CA VAL A 63 -18.11 4.72 0.79
C VAL A 63 -17.59 5.27 2.12
N GLY A 64 -16.91 4.42 2.92
CA GLY A 64 -16.43 4.79 4.25
C GLY A 64 -17.55 4.84 5.30
N GLU A 65 -18.64 4.11 5.08
CA GLU A 65 -19.77 4.08 6.00
C GLU A 65 -19.39 3.33 7.28
N PRO A 66 -19.59 3.95 8.48
CA PRO A 66 -19.24 3.30 9.73
C PRO A 66 -20.10 2.06 9.97
N LEU A 67 -19.46 0.99 10.43
CA LEU A 67 -20.17 -0.27 10.72
C LEU A 67 -20.85 -0.20 12.10
N SER A 68 -22.09 -0.69 12.17
CA SER A 68 -22.74 -0.96 13.44
C SER A 68 -22.18 -2.24 14.08
N PRO A 69 -22.21 -2.38 15.42
CA PRO A 69 -21.79 -3.61 16.10
C PRO A 69 -22.50 -4.86 15.61
N GLU A 70 -23.80 -4.75 15.26
CA GLU A 70 -24.60 -5.83 14.71
C GLU A 70 -24.13 -6.26 13.32
N ALA A 71 -23.71 -5.30 12.48
CA ALA A 71 -23.19 -5.58 11.14
C ALA A 71 -21.84 -6.32 11.20
N ILE A 72 -20.97 -5.97 12.16
CA ILE A 72 -19.69 -6.65 12.40
C ILE A 72 -19.92 -8.09 12.87
N GLY A 73 -20.95 -8.32 13.72
CA GLY A 73 -21.31 -9.64 14.25
C GLY A 73 -22.04 -10.54 13.25
N ALA A 74 -22.46 -10.02 12.10
CA ALA A 74 -23.20 -10.81 11.10
C ALA A 74 -22.30 -11.90 10.50
N PRO A 75 -22.80 -13.16 10.37
CA PRO A 75 -22.00 -14.27 9.84
C PRO A 75 -21.41 -14.03 8.45
N GLY A 76 -22.15 -13.34 7.59
CA GLY A 76 -21.70 -13.00 6.22
C GLY A 76 -20.54 -12.03 6.20
N PHE A 77 -20.46 -11.07 7.14
CA PHE A 77 -19.42 -10.05 7.17
C PHE A 77 -18.01 -10.66 7.35
N MET A 78 -17.85 -11.61 8.27
CA MET A 78 -16.57 -12.27 8.50
C MET A 78 -16.17 -13.11 7.28
N ALA A 79 -17.09 -13.83 6.65
CA ALA A 79 -16.85 -14.60 5.45
C ALA A 79 -16.44 -13.68 4.26
N ALA A 80 -17.17 -12.58 4.04
CA ALA A 80 -16.84 -11.59 3.02
C ALA A 80 -15.45 -10.96 3.25
N THR A 81 -15.09 -10.68 4.50
CA THR A 81 -13.78 -10.15 4.88
C THR A 81 -12.67 -11.12 4.50
N TRP A 82 -12.78 -12.40 4.85
CA TRP A 82 -11.77 -13.40 4.49
C TRP A 82 -11.67 -13.63 2.99
N VAL A 83 -12.80 -13.75 2.29
CA VAL A 83 -12.81 -13.91 0.82
C VAL A 83 -12.16 -12.71 0.15
N THR A 84 -12.48 -11.50 0.59
CA THR A 84 -11.88 -10.26 0.08
C THR A 84 -10.37 -10.25 0.33
N ALA A 85 -9.91 -10.61 1.53
CA ALA A 85 -8.50 -10.66 1.87
C ALA A 85 -7.74 -11.68 0.98
N ILE A 86 -8.29 -12.89 0.80
CA ILE A 86 -7.69 -13.94 -0.02
C ILE A 86 -7.62 -13.53 -1.49
N LEU A 87 -8.68 -12.96 -2.05
CA LEU A 87 -8.72 -12.54 -3.45
C LEU A 87 -7.86 -11.28 -3.71
N SER A 88 -7.74 -10.39 -2.72
CA SER A 88 -6.90 -9.21 -2.83
C SER A 88 -5.40 -9.52 -2.82
N MET A 89 -4.99 -10.67 -2.25
CA MET A 89 -3.58 -11.06 -2.20
C MET A 89 -2.97 -11.24 -3.60
N PRO A 90 -3.49 -12.10 -4.50
CA PRO A 90 -2.93 -12.23 -5.84
C PRO A 90 -3.04 -10.94 -6.65
N LEU A 91 -4.12 -10.17 -6.49
CA LEU A 91 -4.25 -8.85 -7.10
C LEU A 91 -3.11 -7.93 -6.66
N SER A 92 -2.87 -7.81 -5.36
CA SER A 92 -1.80 -6.98 -4.81
C SER A 92 -0.41 -7.42 -5.31
N LEU A 93 -0.12 -8.71 -5.32
CA LEU A 93 1.15 -9.25 -5.82
C LEU A 93 1.36 -8.96 -7.32
N ALA A 94 0.30 -9.08 -8.13
CA ALA A 94 0.37 -8.78 -9.56
C ALA A 94 0.67 -7.28 -9.81
N PHE A 95 0.13 -6.39 -8.98
CA PHE A 95 0.33 -4.95 -9.13
C PHE A 95 1.54 -4.40 -8.37
N TRP A 96 2.20 -5.20 -7.53
CA TRP A 96 3.31 -4.74 -6.66
C TRP A 96 4.46 -4.11 -7.43
N HIS A 97 4.94 -4.77 -8.48
CA HIS A 97 6.04 -4.29 -9.34
C HIS A 97 5.60 -3.78 -10.70
N ALA A 98 4.36 -4.02 -11.09
CA ALA A 98 3.87 -3.72 -12.43
C ALA A 98 4.07 -2.25 -12.84
N PRO A 99 3.84 -1.22 -11.99
CA PRO A 99 4.10 0.17 -12.36
C PRO A 99 5.59 0.44 -12.66
N GLY A 100 6.49 -0.16 -11.89
CA GLY A 100 7.94 -0.06 -12.13
C GLY A 100 8.38 -0.74 -13.42
N LEU A 101 7.91 -1.95 -13.66
CA LEU A 101 8.19 -2.69 -14.89
C LEU A 101 7.69 -1.95 -16.13
N LEU A 102 6.49 -1.41 -16.06
CA LEU A 102 5.89 -0.64 -17.15
C LEU A 102 6.67 0.65 -17.41
N HIS A 103 7.02 1.40 -16.36
CA HIS A 103 7.65 2.70 -16.49
C HIS A 103 9.15 2.59 -16.84
N TRP A 104 9.91 1.71 -16.16
CA TRP A 104 11.36 1.65 -16.33
C TRP A 104 11.81 0.68 -17.44
N TYR A 105 11.07 -0.39 -17.64
CA TYR A 105 11.42 -1.41 -18.65
C TYR A 105 10.50 -1.38 -19.87
N GLN A 106 9.54 -0.43 -19.93
CA GLN A 106 8.60 -0.24 -21.03
C GLN A 106 7.84 -1.53 -21.42
N VAL A 107 7.55 -2.37 -20.42
CA VAL A 107 6.83 -3.63 -20.60
C VAL A 107 5.33 -3.32 -20.73
N PRO A 108 4.59 -3.94 -21.67
CA PRO A 108 3.14 -3.79 -21.78
C PRO A 108 2.40 -4.15 -20.48
N PRO A 109 1.26 -3.50 -20.13
CA PRO A 109 0.59 -3.69 -18.85
C PRO A 109 0.30 -5.15 -18.48
N ALA A 110 -0.24 -5.95 -19.40
CA ALA A 110 -0.55 -7.35 -19.14
C ALA A 110 0.70 -8.19 -18.83
N LYS A 111 1.81 -7.95 -19.56
CA LYS A 111 3.09 -8.62 -19.28
C LYS A 111 3.70 -8.15 -17.97
N ALA A 112 3.56 -6.86 -17.64
CA ALA A 112 4.05 -6.31 -16.37
C ALA A 112 3.35 -6.96 -15.17
N LEU A 113 2.04 -7.17 -15.23
CA LEU A 113 1.28 -7.89 -14.20
C LEU A 113 1.77 -9.33 -14.03
N PHE A 114 1.94 -10.06 -15.12
CA PHE A 114 2.44 -11.43 -15.08
C PHE A 114 3.84 -11.51 -14.48
N PHE A 115 4.78 -10.68 -14.94
CA PHE A 115 6.14 -10.69 -14.42
C PHE A 115 6.20 -10.26 -12.95
N SER A 116 5.37 -9.30 -12.52
CA SER A 116 5.25 -8.92 -11.12
C SER A 116 4.80 -10.10 -10.26
N LEU A 117 3.74 -10.78 -10.65
CA LEU A 117 3.22 -11.94 -9.93
C LEU A 117 4.27 -13.06 -9.83
N VAL A 118 4.92 -13.42 -10.96
CA VAL A 118 5.96 -14.45 -10.98
C VAL A 118 7.15 -14.08 -10.10
N ALA A 119 7.60 -12.80 -10.14
CA ALA A 119 8.70 -12.33 -9.31
C ALA A 119 8.37 -12.42 -7.81
N CYS A 120 7.16 -12.00 -7.41
CA CYS A 120 6.72 -12.10 -6.02
C CYS A 120 6.63 -13.57 -5.57
N LEU A 121 6.03 -14.44 -6.36
CA LEU A 121 5.91 -15.86 -6.03
C LEU A 121 7.26 -16.59 -5.98
N ARG A 122 8.17 -16.26 -6.89
CA ARG A 122 9.53 -16.85 -6.90
C ARG A 122 10.35 -16.42 -5.69
N ASN A 123 10.19 -15.18 -5.25
CA ASN A 123 10.94 -14.59 -4.15
C ASN A 123 10.09 -14.41 -2.88
N TRP A 124 9.05 -15.22 -2.69
CA TRP A 124 8.06 -15.03 -1.63
C TRP A 124 8.66 -14.87 -0.22
N LYS A 125 9.77 -15.58 0.07
CA LYS A 125 10.46 -15.49 1.37
C LYS A 125 11.03 -14.10 1.62
N ALA A 126 11.66 -13.49 0.62
CA ALA A 126 12.21 -12.15 0.71
C ALA A 126 11.09 -11.11 0.92
N TYR A 127 9.97 -11.24 0.19
CA TYR A 127 8.81 -10.37 0.36
C TYR A 127 8.13 -10.57 1.72
N ALA A 128 8.03 -11.81 2.18
CA ALA A 128 7.48 -12.09 3.52
C ALA A 128 8.34 -11.42 4.62
N LEU A 129 9.67 -11.53 4.54
CA LEU A 129 10.57 -10.86 5.47
C LEU A 129 10.46 -9.34 5.39
N PHE A 130 10.36 -8.78 4.18
CA PHE A 130 10.16 -7.34 3.98
C PHE A 130 8.85 -6.87 4.62
N LEU A 131 7.74 -7.57 4.38
CA LEU A 131 6.45 -7.24 4.98
C LEU A 131 6.45 -7.41 6.50
N LEU A 132 7.05 -8.49 7.03
CA LEU A 132 7.20 -8.70 8.48
C LEU A 132 8.03 -7.59 9.12
N GLY A 133 9.10 -7.15 8.47
CA GLY A 133 9.88 -5.98 8.92
C GLY A 133 9.01 -4.72 9.03
N TRP A 134 8.16 -4.47 8.04
CA TRP A 134 7.24 -3.33 8.05
C TRP A 134 6.13 -3.46 9.10
N VAL A 135 5.59 -4.67 9.31
CA VAL A 135 4.67 -4.94 10.42
C VAL A 135 5.34 -4.62 11.75
N GLY A 136 6.60 -5.03 11.93
CA GLY A 136 7.39 -4.69 13.13
C GLY A 136 7.56 -3.17 13.32
N VAL A 137 7.86 -2.42 12.25
CA VAL A 137 7.96 -0.94 12.29
C VAL A 137 6.63 -0.32 12.70
N ILE A 138 5.51 -0.74 12.08
CA ILE A 138 4.18 -0.23 12.38
C ILE A 138 3.81 -0.53 13.85
N LEU A 139 4.08 -1.74 14.34
CA LEU A 139 3.84 -2.11 15.73
C LEU A 139 4.67 -1.26 16.68
N ALA A 140 5.96 -1.06 16.39
CA ALA A 140 6.84 -0.22 17.20
C ALA A 140 6.34 1.23 17.26
N LEU A 141 5.90 1.80 16.14
CA LEU A 141 5.32 3.14 16.09
C LEU A 141 4.03 3.23 16.92
N ASN A 142 3.14 2.23 16.82
CA ASN A 142 1.90 2.22 17.60
C ASN A 142 2.18 2.11 19.09
N ILE A 143 3.13 1.25 19.50
CA ILE A 143 3.57 1.12 20.91
C ILE A 143 4.17 2.44 21.41
N ALA A 144 5.01 3.11 20.60
CA ALA A 144 5.60 4.39 20.96
C ALA A 144 4.53 5.47 21.16
N VAL A 145 3.53 5.54 20.29
CA VAL A 145 2.39 6.46 20.42
C VAL A 145 1.55 6.14 21.67
N LEU A 146 1.33 4.86 21.96
CA LEU A 146 0.61 4.42 23.16
C LEU A 146 1.36 4.84 24.45
N ILE A 147 2.66 4.58 24.51
CA ILE A 147 3.50 4.97 25.67
C ILE A 147 3.48 6.50 25.84
N LEU A 148 3.65 7.24 24.76
CA LEU A 148 3.56 8.70 24.78
C LEU A 148 2.19 9.17 25.30
N GLY A 149 1.11 8.51 24.87
CA GLY A 149 -0.25 8.80 25.33
C GLY A 149 -0.44 8.58 26.82
N LEU A 150 0.10 7.46 27.35
CA LEU A 150 0.04 7.18 28.79
C LEU A 150 0.85 8.18 29.62
N LEU A 151 2.05 8.55 29.14
CA LEU A 151 2.90 9.54 29.80
C LEU A 151 2.25 10.94 29.82
N LEU A 152 1.74 11.41 28.69
CA LEU A 152 1.10 12.72 28.59
C LEU A 152 -0.25 12.73 29.31
N GLY A 153 -1.00 11.63 29.31
CA GLY A 153 -2.26 11.50 30.02
C GLY A 153 -2.09 11.57 31.54
N SER A 154 -0.95 11.12 32.10
CA SER A 154 -0.65 11.20 33.53
C SER A 154 -0.40 12.64 34.01
N ILE A 155 -0.02 13.56 33.11
CA ILE A 155 0.30 14.96 33.44
C ILE A 155 -0.98 15.83 33.41
N GLY A 156 -2.08 15.32 32.86
CA GLY A 156 -3.36 16.04 32.68
C GLY A 156 -3.37 16.87 31.38
N GLY A 157 -4.51 17.01 30.77
CA GLY A 157 -4.62 17.81 29.54
C GLY A 157 -5.47 17.15 28.42
N GLY A 158 -6.49 16.40 28.79
CA GLY A 158 -7.42 15.61 28.01
C GLY A 158 -7.50 15.86 26.49
N GLU A 159 -8.16 16.92 26.02
CA GLU A 159 -8.35 17.18 24.59
C GLU A 159 -7.05 17.56 23.85
N MET A 160 -6.20 18.36 24.49
CA MET A 160 -4.93 18.80 23.88
C MET A 160 -3.98 17.63 23.69
N VAL A 161 -3.86 16.74 24.67
CA VAL A 161 -3.07 15.50 24.55
C VAL A 161 -3.60 14.63 23.42
N GLY A 162 -4.93 14.45 23.34
CA GLY A 162 -5.56 13.71 22.24
C GLY A 162 -5.29 14.32 20.86
N ALA A 163 -5.28 15.64 20.73
CA ALA A 163 -4.95 16.33 19.48
C ALA A 163 -3.47 16.12 19.09
N VAL A 164 -2.54 16.27 20.04
CA VAL A 164 -1.10 16.04 19.82
C VAL A 164 -0.85 14.61 19.38
N LEU A 165 -1.43 13.61 20.05
CA LEU A 165 -1.26 12.19 19.71
C LEU A 165 -1.79 11.88 18.31
N ARG A 166 -2.98 12.40 17.95
CA ARG A 166 -3.51 12.24 16.58
C ARG A 166 -2.58 12.84 15.53
N THR A 167 -2.06 14.03 15.75
CA THR A 167 -1.16 14.71 14.82
C THR A 167 0.16 13.95 14.69
N CYS A 168 0.77 13.53 15.80
CA CYS A 168 2.00 12.72 15.80
C CYS A 168 1.80 11.37 15.10
N SER A 169 0.68 10.70 15.38
CA SER A 169 0.32 9.42 14.75
C SER A 169 0.15 9.57 13.24
N THR A 170 -0.57 10.60 12.80
CA THR A 170 -0.77 10.89 11.37
C THR A 170 0.56 11.20 10.67
N ALA A 171 1.40 12.05 11.27
CA ALA A 171 2.71 12.38 10.73
C ALA A 171 3.62 11.14 10.63
N ALA A 172 3.67 10.31 11.68
CA ALA A 172 4.44 9.07 11.69
C ALA A 172 3.98 8.09 10.60
N MET A 173 2.66 7.95 10.40
CA MET A 173 2.09 7.11 9.34
C MET A 173 2.42 7.63 7.94
N LEU A 174 2.38 8.95 7.71
CA LEU A 174 2.75 9.55 6.43
C LEU A 174 4.23 9.34 6.12
N ILE A 175 5.11 9.53 7.11
CA ILE A 175 6.55 9.30 6.97
C ILE A 175 6.82 7.81 6.70
N ALA A 176 6.22 6.91 7.49
CA ALA A 176 6.36 5.47 7.29
C ALA A 176 5.87 5.05 5.90
N GLY A 177 4.73 5.58 5.42
CA GLY A 177 4.22 5.33 4.08
C GLY A 177 5.17 5.80 2.98
N ALA A 178 5.76 7.01 3.12
CA ALA A 178 6.75 7.52 2.17
C ALA A 178 8.02 6.64 2.14
N VAL A 179 8.54 6.24 3.30
CA VAL A 179 9.70 5.34 3.40
C VAL A 179 9.38 3.96 2.82
N PHE A 180 8.18 3.41 3.08
CA PHE A 180 7.72 2.16 2.48
C PHE A 180 7.73 2.22 0.94
N LEU A 181 7.14 3.28 0.36
CA LEU A 181 7.11 3.46 -1.08
C LEU A 181 8.52 3.60 -1.68
N CYS A 182 9.42 4.32 -1.00
CA CYS A 182 10.81 4.43 -1.42
C CYS A 182 11.55 3.09 -1.30
N SER A 183 11.34 2.35 -0.21
CA SER A 183 12.01 1.06 0.02
C SER A 183 11.56 -0.04 -0.94
N SER A 184 10.35 0.05 -1.50
CA SER A 184 9.83 -0.90 -2.48
C SER A 184 10.61 -0.91 -3.82
N TYR A 185 11.45 0.11 -4.07
CA TYR A 185 12.38 0.13 -5.20
C TYR A 185 13.44 -0.97 -5.13
N PHE A 186 14.00 -1.24 -3.95
CA PHE A 186 15.09 -2.20 -3.78
C PHE A 186 14.67 -3.64 -4.08
N PRO A 187 13.55 -4.16 -3.56
CA PRO A 187 13.05 -5.49 -3.94
C PRO A 187 12.78 -5.63 -5.44
N LEU A 188 12.29 -4.57 -6.10
CA LEU A 188 12.10 -4.58 -7.55
C LEU A 188 13.44 -4.67 -8.28
N ARG A 189 14.41 -3.83 -7.92
CA ARG A 189 15.74 -3.85 -8.53
C ARG A 189 16.38 -5.23 -8.40
N ASP A 190 16.41 -5.78 -7.19
CA ASP A 190 17.09 -7.04 -6.90
C ASP A 190 16.37 -8.26 -7.51
N SER A 191 15.10 -8.14 -7.87
CA SER A 191 14.33 -9.19 -8.54
C SER A 191 14.54 -9.25 -10.06
N PHE A 192 14.94 -8.14 -10.69
CA PHE A 192 15.00 -8.03 -12.16
C PHE A 192 16.38 -7.63 -12.70
N ILE A 193 17.31 -7.19 -11.87
CA ILE A 193 18.69 -6.92 -12.27
C ILE A 193 19.56 -8.07 -11.74
N PRO A 194 20.18 -8.91 -12.60
CA PRO A 194 21.13 -9.91 -12.14
C PRO A 194 22.33 -9.22 -11.50
N SER A 195 22.74 -9.70 -10.33
CA SER A 195 23.96 -9.29 -9.61
C SER A 195 25.19 -9.71 -10.35
#